data_ac09e903aa451675dcc00cbf30bdfab3
#
_entry.id   ac09e903aa451675dcc00cbf30bdfab3
#
_cell.length_a   1.000
_cell.length_b   1.000
_cell.length_c   1.000
_cell.angle_alpha   90.00
_cell.angle_beta   90.00
_cell.angle_gamma   90.00
#
_symmetry.space_group_name_H-M   'P 1'
#
loop_
_entity.id
_entity.type
_entity.pdbx_description
1 polymer ?
#
loop_
_entity_poly.entity_id
_entity_poly.type
_entity_poly.pdbx_seq_one_letter_code
_entity_poly.pdbx_strand_id
1 'polypeptide(L)'
;LQRENAGGLQGVDELLAGLDEYTRAAPALEAFGARVFKVSQDERGERLTWLRVTGGELKVKAQLTGEADGEPWAEKANQLRLYSGAKYTLAEAIGPGQVCAVTGLTKAKPGTGLGAERDSDLPVLEPVLSYRVCLPEGADVHAALGKLHRLEEEEPQLHVVWSETLGEIHVQLMGEIQLEVLKSQIGRASCRERV
;
A
#
# COMPACT_ATOMS: atom_id res chain seq x y z
N LEU A 1 28.21 -0.97 -15.75
CA LEU A 1 27.56 -0.85 -17.07
C LEU A 1 28.26 0.23 -17.87
N GLN A 2 29.08 -0.16 -18.88
CA GLN A 2 29.76 0.78 -19.79
C GLN A 2 28.95 0.91 -21.08
N ARG A 3 28.86 2.13 -21.60
CA ARG A 3 28.27 2.41 -22.91
C ARG A 3 29.35 2.31 -23.97
N GLU A 4 29.22 1.40 -24.91
CA GLU A 4 30.05 1.41 -26.12
C GLU A 4 29.30 2.03 -27.31
N ASN A 5 30.09 2.48 -28.30
CA ASN A 5 29.70 3.34 -29.43
C ASN A 5 28.63 2.82 -30.40
N ALA A 6 27.95 1.73 -30.08
CA ALA A 6 26.84 1.19 -30.87
C ALA A 6 25.50 1.19 -30.17
N GLY A 7 25.36 1.89 -29.02
CA GLY A 7 24.11 1.94 -28.30
C GLY A 7 23.78 0.70 -27.48
N GLY A 8 24.67 -0.29 -27.39
CA GLY A 8 24.54 -1.46 -26.53
C GLY A 8 25.04 -1.19 -25.11
N LEU A 9 24.38 -1.78 -24.13
CA LEU A 9 24.88 -1.84 -22.75
C LEU A 9 25.68 -3.12 -22.59
N GLN A 10 26.95 -3.01 -22.15
CA GLN A 10 27.74 -4.17 -21.75
C GLN A 10 27.31 -4.67 -20.37
N GLY A 11 27.37 -5.99 -20.16
CA GLY A 11 27.06 -6.63 -18.89
C GLY A 11 25.56 -6.86 -18.63
N VAL A 12 24.71 -6.67 -19.64
CA VAL A 12 23.26 -6.95 -19.48
C VAL A 12 23.00 -8.43 -19.38
N ASP A 13 23.66 -9.25 -20.20
CA ASP A 13 23.49 -10.70 -20.20
C ASP A 13 24.00 -11.30 -18.90
N GLU A 14 25.13 -10.82 -18.37
CA GLU A 14 25.67 -11.23 -17.07
C GLU A 14 24.75 -10.80 -15.92
N LEU A 15 24.14 -9.62 -16.00
CA LEU A 15 23.15 -9.18 -15.02
C LEU A 15 21.92 -10.06 -15.05
N LEU A 16 21.40 -10.39 -16.24
CA LEU A 16 20.23 -11.25 -16.39
C LEU A 16 20.51 -12.67 -15.90
N ALA A 17 21.70 -13.21 -16.26
CA ALA A 17 22.12 -14.52 -15.75
C ALA A 17 22.26 -14.53 -14.23
N GLY A 18 22.83 -13.46 -13.63
CA GLY A 18 22.90 -13.30 -12.18
C GLY A 18 21.52 -13.19 -11.54
N LEU A 19 20.57 -12.48 -12.14
CA LEU A 19 19.20 -12.45 -11.67
C LEU A 19 18.57 -13.84 -11.68
N ASP A 20 18.71 -14.61 -12.75
CA ASP A 20 18.19 -15.99 -12.84
C ASP A 20 18.84 -16.92 -11.80
N GLU A 21 20.15 -16.77 -11.53
CA GLU A 21 20.87 -17.59 -10.58
C GLU A 21 20.51 -17.27 -9.13
N TYR A 22 20.42 -15.98 -8.78
CA TYR A 22 20.30 -15.52 -7.39
C TYR A 22 18.87 -15.21 -6.97
N THR A 23 17.91 -14.99 -7.92
CA THR A 23 16.50 -14.77 -7.60
C THR A 23 15.67 -16.02 -7.87
N ARG A 24 15.61 -16.93 -6.90
CA ARG A 24 14.71 -18.08 -6.98
C ARG A 24 13.35 -17.71 -6.40
N ALA A 25 12.29 -18.04 -7.13
CA ALA A 25 10.94 -17.94 -6.60
C ALA A 25 10.80 -18.83 -5.37
N ALA A 26 10.26 -18.31 -4.28
CA ALA A 26 9.90 -19.13 -3.13
C ALA A 26 8.86 -20.17 -3.59
N PRO A 27 8.92 -21.42 -3.09
CA PRO A 27 7.92 -22.42 -3.41
C PRO A 27 6.53 -21.92 -2.99
N ALA A 28 5.54 -22.14 -3.86
CA ALA A 28 4.17 -21.79 -3.54
C ALA A 28 3.66 -22.65 -2.38
N LEU A 29 2.92 -22.07 -1.46
CA LEU A 29 2.23 -22.79 -0.41
C LEU A 29 1.12 -23.65 -1.04
N GLU A 30 0.86 -24.84 -0.48
CA GLU A 30 -0.23 -25.71 -0.94
C GLU A 30 -1.59 -25.09 -0.64
N ALA A 31 -1.75 -24.54 0.56
CA ALA A 31 -2.96 -23.84 0.98
C ALA A 31 -2.95 -22.38 0.47
N PHE A 32 -4.14 -21.78 0.37
CA PHE A 32 -4.26 -20.36 0.06
C PHE A 32 -3.46 -19.53 1.05
N GLY A 33 -2.61 -18.69 0.50
CA GLY A 33 -1.83 -17.70 1.23
C GLY A 33 -1.65 -16.46 0.38
N ALA A 34 -1.71 -15.30 1.01
CA ALA A 34 -1.40 -14.02 0.34
C ALA A 34 -0.82 -13.03 1.35
N ARG A 35 -0.02 -12.09 0.87
CA ARG A 35 0.57 -11.02 1.67
C ARG A 35 0.18 -9.66 1.13
N VAL A 36 -0.37 -8.84 1.99
CA VAL A 36 -0.67 -7.44 1.69
C VAL A 36 0.62 -6.63 1.79
N PHE A 37 0.94 -5.85 0.77
CA PHE A 37 2.16 -5.02 0.77
C PHE A 37 1.88 -3.54 0.57
N LYS A 38 0.68 -3.16 0.12
CA LYS A 38 0.31 -1.76 -0.10
C LYS A 38 -1.20 -1.57 0.02
N VAL A 39 -1.60 -0.39 0.49
CA VAL A 39 -2.97 0.13 0.38
C VAL A 39 -2.91 1.42 -0.43
N SER A 40 -3.90 1.67 -1.27
CA SER A 40 -4.07 2.91 -2.02
C SER A 40 -5.55 3.16 -2.30
N GLN A 41 -5.87 4.29 -2.90
CA GLN A 41 -7.21 4.59 -3.40
C GLN A 41 -7.19 4.73 -4.93
N ASP A 42 -8.27 4.33 -5.58
CA ASP A 42 -8.45 4.59 -7.00
C ASP A 42 -8.92 6.03 -7.25
N GLU A 43 -9.12 6.39 -8.53
CA GLU A 43 -9.58 7.74 -8.92
C GLU A 43 -10.95 8.11 -8.35
N ARG A 44 -11.74 7.14 -7.93
CA ARG A 44 -13.07 7.30 -7.33
C ARG A 44 -13.03 7.30 -5.80
N GLY A 45 -11.84 7.15 -5.20
CA GLY A 45 -11.66 7.03 -3.76
C GLY A 45 -11.99 5.64 -3.20
N GLU A 46 -12.14 4.61 -4.06
CA GLU A 46 -12.33 3.24 -3.59
C GLU A 46 -10.99 2.68 -3.09
N ARG A 47 -11.02 2.10 -1.89
CA ARG A 47 -9.83 1.50 -1.28
C ARG A 47 -9.39 0.26 -2.04
N LEU A 48 -8.12 0.22 -2.41
CA LEU A 48 -7.43 -0.87 -3.08
C LEU A 48 -6.42 -1.50 -2.12
N THR A 49 -6.59 -2.76 -1.81
CA THR A 49 -5.64 -3.54 -1.02
C THR A 49 -4.79 -4.37 -1.98
N TRP A 50 -3.51 -4.02 -2.10
CA TRP A 50 -2.57 -4.71 -2.98
C TRP A 50 -1.95 -5.89 -2.27
N LEU A 51 -2.07 -7.05 -2.87
CA LEU A 51 -1.52 -8.27 -2.32
C LEU A 51 -0.84 -9.12 -3.39
N ARG A 52 0.08 -9.96 -2.91
CA ARG A 52 0.68 -11.03 -3.69
C ARG A 52 0.18 -12.37 -3.17
N VAL A 53 -0.34 -13.20 -4.04
CA VAL A 53 -0.72 -14.59 -3.71
C VAL A 53 0.54 -15.42 -3.60
N THR A 54 0.72 -16.11 -2.49
CA THR A 54 1.91 -16.94 -2.18
C THR A 54 1.61 -18.42 -2.26
N GLY A 55 0.33 -18.82 -2.22
CA GLY A 55 -0.11 -20.19 -2.37
C GLY A 55 -1.58 -20.32 -2.68
N GLY A 56 -2.00 -21.47 -3.19
CA GLY A 56 -3.37 -21.72 -3.57
C GLY A 56 -3.92 -20.74 -4.61
N GLU A 57 -5.18 -20.41 -4.52
CA GLU A 57 -5.88 -19.53 -5.45
C GLU A 57 -6.81 -18.58 -4.69
N LEU A 58 -6.76 -17.29 -5.03
CA LEU A 58 -7.73 -16.30 -4.55
C LEU A 58 -8.86 -16.14 -5.56
N LYS A 59 -10.08 -16.39 -5.16
CA LYS A 59 -11.27 -16.21 -5.99
C LYS A 59 -12.03 -14.94 -5.64
N VAL A 60 -12.71 -14.36 -6.62
CA VAL A 60 -13.65 -13.27 -6.38
C VAL A 60 -14.76 -13.72 -5.42
N LYS A 61 -15.19 -12.83 -4.53
CA LYS A 61 -16.14 -13.11 -3.43
C LYS A 61 -15.64 -14.09 -2.35
N ALA A 62 -14.37 -14.52 -2.41
CA ALA A 62 -13.79 -15.28 -1.30
C ALA A 62 -13.83 -14.47 0.00
N GLN A 63 -14.16 -15.16 1.08
CA GLN A 63 -14.07 -14.58 2.42
C GLN A 63 -12.63 -14.70 2.90
N LEU A 64 -12.05 -13.56 3.24
CA LEU A 64 -10.72 -13.44 3.80
C LEU A 64 -10.83 -13.11 5.28
N THR A 65 -9.96 -13.69 6.07
CA THR A 65 -9.91 -13.50 7.51
C THR A 65 -8.52 -13.06 7.92
N GLY A 66 -8.43 -12.28 8.95
CA GLY A 66 -7.18 -11.82 9.54
C GLY A 66 -7.42 -11.29 10.94
N GLU A 67 -6.41 -10.68 11.51
CA GLU A 67 -6.46 -10.00 12.80
C GLU A 67 -6.00 -8.56 12.61
N ALA A 68 -6.66 -7.61 13.25
CA ALA A 68 -6.27 -6.22 13.25
C ALA A 68 -6.46 -5.65 14.66
N ASP A 69 -5.38 -5.11 15.22
CA ASP A 69 -5.38 -4.52 16.57
C ASP A 69 -5.87 -5.48 17.66
N GLY A 70 -5.61 -6.80 17.50
CA GLY A 70 -6.03 -7.87 18.41
C GLY A 70 -7.48 -8.35 18.20
N GLU A 71 -8.19 -7.81 17.21
CA GLU A 71 -9.54 -8.23 16.88
C GLU A 71 -9.59 -9.03 15.57
N PRO A 72 -10.23 -10.22 15.56
CA PRO A 72 -10.42 -10.99 14.34
C PRO A 72 -11.40 -10.28 13.41
N TRP A 73 -11.13 -10.32 12.12
CA TRP A 73 -12.02 -9.78 11.09
C TRP A 73 -12.25 -10.78 9.96
N ALA A 74 -13.37 -10.61 9.27
CA ALA A 74 -13.73 -11.39 8.11
C ALA A 74 -14.40 -10.48 7.06
N GLU A 75 -13.79 -10.33 5.90
CA GLU A 75 -14.25 -9.47 4.82
C GLU A 75 -14.24 -10.22 3.49
N LYS A 76 -15.00 -9.74 2.50
CA LYS A 76 -15.09 -10.37 1.18
C LYS A 76 -14.26 -9.62 0.15
N ALA A 77 -13.48 -10.35 -0.63
CA ALA A 77 -12.80 -9.84 -1.82
C ALA A 77 -13.83 -9.54 -2.91
N ASN A 78 -14.28 -8.29 -3.02
CA ASN A 78 -15.37 -7.93 -3.94
C ASN A 78 -14.96 -7.99 -5.40
N GLN A 79 -13.79 -7.46 -5.75
CA GLN A 79 -13.21 -7.50 -7.08
C GLN A 79 -11.72 -7.83 -6.97
N LEU A 80 -11.22 -8.54 -7.96
CA LEU A 80 -9.79 -8.78 -8.15
C LEU A 80 -9.37 -8.04 -9.41
N ARG A 81 -8.49 -7.05 -9.28
CA ARG A 81 -8.03 -6.18 -10.35
C ARG A 81 -6.56 -6.45 -10.68
N LEU A 82 -6.29 -6.83 -11.92
CA LEU A 82 -4.94 -6.95 -12.46
C LEU A 82 -4.59 -5.66 -13.20
N TYR A 83 -3.64 -4.92 -12.67
CA TYR A 83 -3.21 -3.65 -13.24
C TYR A 83 -2.07 -3.83 -14.26
N SER A 84 -2.17 -3.08 -15.36
CA SER A 84 -1.11 -2.88 -16.33
C SER A 84 -0.98 -1.38 -16.61
N GLY A 85 -0.05 -0.73 -15.94
CA GLY A 85 0.02 0.74 -15.88
C GLY A 85 -1.21 1.32 -15.18
N ALA A 86 -1.88 2.29 -15.83
CA ALA A 86 -3.09 2.93 -15.29
C ALA A 86 -4.39 2.15 -15.54
N LYS A 87 -4.34 1.10 -16.38
CA LYS A 87 -5.52 0.29 -16.71
C LYS A 87 -5.52 -1.01 -15.92
N TYR A 88 -6.71 -1.53 -15.66
CA TYR A 88 -6.86 -2.84 -15.02
C TYR A 88 -7.89 -3.71 -15.76
N THR A 89 -7.75 -5.01 -15.58
CA THR A 89 -8.73 -6.02 -15.97
C THR A 89 -9.26 -6.72 -14.72
N LEU A 90 -10.53 -7.12 -14.74
CA LEU A 90 -11.10 -7.92 -13.68
C LEU A 90 -10.71 -9.39 -13.88
N ALA A 91 -10.33 -10.05 -12.81
CA ALA A 91 -10.05 -11.47 -12.78
C ALA A 91 -11.05 -12.18 -11.87
N GLU A 92 -11.42 -13.41 -12.20
CA GLU A 92 -12.26 -14.26 -11.36
C GLU A 92 -11.43 -14.98 -10.30
N ALA A 93 -10.16 -15.26 -10.63
CA ALA A 93 -9.23 -15.93 -9.75
C ALA A 93 -7.78 -15.45 -10.00
N ILE A 94 -6.96 -15.50 -8.96
CA ILE A 94 -5.54 -15.13 -8.96
C ILE A 94 -4.72 -16.27 -8.37
N GLY A 95 -3.75 -16.74 -9.12
CA GLY A 95 -2.85 -17.84 -8.72
C GLY A 95 -1.60 -17.39 -7.98
N PRO A 96 -0.79 -18.36 -7.49
CA PRO A 96 0.45 -18.08 -6.78
C PRO A 96 1.45 -17.28 -7.61
N GLY A 97 2.18 -16.38 -6.94
CA GLY A 97 3.18 -15.50 -7.56
C GLY A 97 2.60 -14.24 -8.19
N GLN A 98 1.31 -14.20 -8.46
CA GLN A 98 0.64 -13.04 -9.06
C GLN A 98 0.34 -11.95 -8.02
N VAL A 99 0.33 -10.71 -8.50
CA VAL A 99 -0.02 -9.51 -7.73
C VAL A 99 -1.35 -8.98 -8.24
N CYS A 100 -2.24 -8.61 -7.34
CA CYS A 100 -3.50 -7.97 -7.68
C CYS A 100 -3.90 -6.91 -6.65
N ALA A 101 -4.81 -6.03 -7.05
CA ALA A 101 -5.51 -5.14 -6.14
C ALA A 101 -6.91 -5.71 -5.84
N VAL A 102 -7.27 -5.75 -4.58
CA VAL A 102 -8.55 -6.27 -4.10
C VAL A 102 -9.38 -5.13 -3.52
N THR A 103 -10.66 -5.10 -3.88
CA THR A 103 -11.63 -4.18 -3.26
C THR A 103 -12.47 -4.92 -2.22
N GLY A 104 -12.98 -4.17 -1.23
CA GLY A 104 -13.84 -4.72 -0.17
C GLY A 104 -13.11 -5.12 1.10
N LEU A 105 -11.79 -4.94 1.16
CA LEU A 105 -11.01 -5.12 2.39
C LEU A 105 -10.74 -3.77 3.03
N THR A 106 -11.23 -3.59 4.26
CA THR A 106 -11.08 -2.33 5.01
C THR A 106 -10.10 -2.44 6.17
N LYS A 107 -9.93 -3.64 6.69
CA LYS A 107 -9.12 -3.93 7.90
C LYS A 107 -7.68 -4.35 7.58
N ALA A 108 -7.44 -4.92 6.41
CA ALA A 108 -6.11 -5.37 6.03
C ALA A 108 -5.15 -4.19 5.85
N LYS A 109 -3.99 -4.25 6.48
CA LYS A 109 -2.91 -3.23 6.43
C LYS A 109 -1.69 -3.81 5.67
N PRO A 110 -0.76 -2.98 5.17
CA PRO A 110 0.52 -3.50 4.66
C PRO A 110 1.22 -4.37 5.71
N GLY A 111 1.73 -5.53 5.30
CA GLY A 111 2.28 -6.54 6.20
C GLY A 111 1.31 -7.63 6.64
N THR A 112 0.00 -7.42 6.51
CA THR A 112 -1.00 -8.45 6.86
C THR A 112 -0.83 -9.70 6.01
N GLY A 113 -0.71 -10.86 6.67
CA GLY A 113 -0.80 -12.19 6.07
C GLY A 113 -2.23 -12.67 6.01
N LEU A 114 -2.59 -13.35 4.93
CA LEU A 114 -3.92 -13.89 4.71
C LEU A 114 -3.83 -15.41 4.48
N GLY A 115 -4.77 -16.16 5.04
CA GLY A 115 -4.80 -17.60 4.91
C GLY A 115 -3.62 -18.28 5.62
N ALA A 116 -2.78 -19.01 4.89
CA ALA A 116 -1.60 -19.70 5.43
C ALA A 116 -0.40 -18.77 5.67
N GLU A 117 -0.44 -17.53 5.18
CA GLU A 117 0.61 -16.54 5.45
C GLU A 117 0.46 -15.93 6.84
N ARG A 118 1.60 -15.71 7.49
CA ARG A 118 1.68 -14.96 8.75
C ARG A 118 1.90 -13.49 8.45
N ASP A 119 1.50 -12.64 9.38
CA ASP A 119 1.85 -11.23 9.33
C ASP A 119 3.37 -11.07 9.28
N SER A 120 3.84 -10.12 8.52
CA SER A 120 5.27 -9.81 8.49
C SER A 120 5.59 -8.79 9.57
N ASP A 121 6.68 -9.03 10.29
CA ASP A 121 7.31 -8.01 11.11
C ASP A 121 7.84 -6.93 10.16
N LEU A 122 7.05 -5.87 9.96
CA LEU A 122 7.56 -4.68 9.28
C LEU A 122 8.59 -4.04 10.21
N PRO A 123 9.78 -3.69 9.69
CA PRO A 123 10.72 -2.91 10.50
C PRO A 123 10.02 -1.61 10.87
N VAL A 124 9.73 -1.44 12.14
CA VAL A 124 9.14 -0.22 12.69
C VAL A 124 10.26 0.82 12.75
N LEU A 125 10.40 1.57 11.65
CA LEU A 125 11.19 2.78 11.68
C LEU A 125 10.31 3.84 12.36
N GLU A 126 10.73 4.31 13.51
CA GLU A 126 10.03 5.37 14.23
C GLU A 126 10.25 6.72 13.52
N PRO A 127 9.18 7.50 13.28
CA PRO A 127 9.31 8.83 12.71
C PRO A 127 10.06 9.76 13.68
N VAL A 128 11.02 10.51 13.13
CA VAL A 128 11.91 11.36 13.94
C VAL A 128 11.52 12.84 13.91
N LEU A 129 10.68 13.26 12.96
CA LEU A 129 10.27 14.66 12.79
C LEU A 129 8.77 14.80 13.04
N SER A 130 8.40 15.78 13.85
CA SER A 130 6.98 16.12 14.11
C SER A 130 6.68 17.52 13.58
N TYR A 131 5.63 17.64 12.78
CA TYR A 131 5.15 18.90 12.22
C TYR A 131 3.71 19.16 12.62
N ARG A 132 3.42 20.41 12.98
CA ARG A 132 2.06 20.86 13.20
C ARG A 132 1.40 21.20 11.85
N VAL A 133 0.18 20.71 11.66
CA VAL A 133 -0.63 21.04 10.48
C VAL A 133 -1.44 22.30 10.78
N CYS A 134 -1.12 23.39 10.06
CA CYS A 134 -1.85 24.64 10.16
C CYS A 134 -2.99 24.65 9.12
N LEU A 135 -4.21 24.60 9.59
CA LEU A 135 -5.38 24.69 8.73
C LEU A 135 -5.76 26.17 8.47
N PRO A 136 -6.34 26.51 7.31
CA PRO A 136 -6.91 27.83 7.05
C PRO A 136 -8.04 28.15 8.05
N GLU A 137 -8.29 29.45 8.27
CA GLU A 137 -9.43 29.89 9.09
C GLU A 137 -10.76 29.36 8.53
N GLY A 138 -11.58 28.78 9.41
CA GLY A 138 -12.87 28.20 9.05
C GLY A 138 -12.81 26.80 8.44
N ALA A 139 -11.63 26.19 8.32
CA ALA A 139 -11.52 24.80 7.88
C ALA A 139 -12.08 23.82 8.92
N ASP A 140 -12.78 22.81 8.44
CA ASP A 140 -13.27 21.72 9.29
C ASP A 140 -12.09 20.81 9.69
N VAL A 141 -11.74 20.86 10.98
CA VAL A 141 -10.66 20.09 11.58
C VAL A 141 -10.91 18.57 11.48
N HIS A 142 -12.16 18.14 11.69
CA HIS A 142 -12.50 16.72 11.63
C HIS A 142 -12.42 16.18 10.19
N ALA A 143 -12.86 16.95 9.21
CA ALA A 143 -12.72 16.59 7.81
C ALA A 143 -11.24 16.53 7.38
N ALA A 144 -10.41 17.45 7.84
CA ALA A 144 -8.97 17.46 7.60
C ALA A 144 -8.29 16.25 8.26
N LEU A 145 -8.62 15.93 9.50
CA LEU A 145 -8.11 14.77 10.22
C LEU A 145 -8.48 13.46 9.49
N GLY A 146 -9.73 13.34 9.05
CA GLY A 146 -10.16 12.16 8.28
C GLY A 146 -9.39 11.97 6.97
N LYS A 147 -9.03 13.07 6.28
CA LYS A 147 -8.20 13.01 5.07
C LYS A 147 -6.75 12.60 5.38
N LEU A 148 -6.18 13.09 6.47
CA LEU A 148 -4.83 12.74 6.90
C LEU A 148 -4.75 11.27 7.33
N HIS A 149 -5.74 10.73 8.02
CA HIS A 149 -5.79 9.31 8.37
C HIS A 149 -5.90 8.40 7.12
N ARG A 150 -6.58 8.84 6.07
CA ARG A 150 -6.57 8.10 4.79
C ARG A 150 -5.18 8.07 4.16
N LEU A 151 -4.42 9.18 4.24
CA LEU A 151 -3.03 9.20 3.77
C LEU A 151 -2.13 8.31 4.62
N GLU A 152 -2.35 8.25 5.94
CA GLU A 152 -1.66 7.33 6.84
C GLU A 152 -1.91 5.85 6.47
N GLU A 153 -3.11 5.50 6.01
CA GLU A 153 -3.37 4.14 5.50
C GLU A 153 -2.56 3.80 4.24
N GLU A 154 -2.32 4.80 3.37
CA GLU A 154 -1.52 4.63 2.15
C GLU A 154 -0.02 4.64 2.42
N GLU A 155 0.42 5.41 3.41
CA GLU A 155 1.82 5.64 3.80
C GLU A 155 2.05 5.22 5.27
N PRO A 156 2.39 3.94 5.53
CA PRO A 156 2.51 3.42 6.89
C PRO A 156 3.57 4.11 7.76
N GLN A 157 4.47 4.90 7.16
CA GLN A 157 5.50 5.67 7.87
C GLN A 157 5.02 7.07 8.29
N LEU A 158 3.82 7.47 7.87
CA LEU A 158 3.17 8.69 8.30
C LEU A 158 2.34 8.36 9.55
N HIS A 159 2.59 9.08 10.64
CA HIS A 159 1.74 8.99 11.84
C HIS A 159 1.01 10.30 12.06
N VAL A 160 -0.31 10.22 12.16
CA VAL A 160 -1.18 11.36 12.40
C VAL A 160 -1.62 11.34 13.86
N VAL A 161 -1.29 12.38 14.61
CA VAL A 161 -1.61 12.52 16.03
C VAL A 161 -2.53 13.70 16.24
N TRP A 162 -3.70 13.45 16.80
CA TRP A 162 -4.60 14.50 17.27
C TRP A 162 -4.33 14.81 18.73
N SER A 163 -3.99 16.05 19.04
CA SER A 163 -3.83 16.54 20.42
C SER A 163 -5.12 17.21 20.87
N GLU A 164 -5.91 16.53 21.70
CA GLU A 164 -7.15 17.07 22.25
C GLU A 164 -6.87 18.29 23.14
N THR A 165 -5.77 18.30 23.89
CA THR A 165 -5.40 19.36 24.81
C THR A 165 -5.08 20.67 24.09
N LEU A 166 -4.48 20.60 22.92
CA LEU A 166 -4.05 21.74 22.12
C LEU A 166 -5.04 22.07 20.99
N GLY A 167 -5.94 21.13 20.64
CA GLY A 167 -6.80 21.24 19.46
C GLY A 167 -6.00 21.28 18.16
N GLU A 168 -4.87 20.57 18.11
CA GLU A 168 -3.93 20.61 17.00
C GLU A 168 -3.71 19.23 16.39
N ILE A 169 -3.51 19.21 15.06
CA ILE A 169 -3.11 18.01 14.33
C ILE A 169 -1.58 18.04 14.16
N HIS A 170 -0.93 16.99 14.54
CA HIS A 170 0.49 16.77 14.31
C HIS A 170 0.69 15.59 13.36
N VAL A 171 1.64 15.72 12.44
CA VAL A 171 2.09 14.64 11.57
C VAL A 171 3.54 14.32 11.88
N GLN A 172 3.83 13.04 12.08
CA GLN A 172 5.17 12.55 12.33
C GLN A 172 5.71 11.88 11.06
N LEU A 173 6.92 12.26 10.66
CA LEU A 173 7.55 11.90 9.39
C LEU A 173 8.98 11.41 9.62
N MET A 174 9.47 10.60 8.67
CA MET A 174 10.85 10.11 8.66
C MET A 174 11.87 11.17 8.20
N GLY A 175 11.44 12.15 7.39
CA GLY A 175 12.33 13.16 6.84
C GLY A 175 11.66 14.22 5.99
N GLU A 176 12.45 15.23 5.58
CA GLU A 176 11.96 16.38 4.80
C GLU A 176 11.42 15.98 3.42
N ILE A 177 11.98 14.97 2.77
CA ILE A 177 11.52 14.49 1.46
C ILE A 177 10.08 13.98 1.57
N GLN A 178 9.77 13.25 2.64
CA GLN A 178 8.40 12.77 2.89
C GLN A 178 7.43 13.95 3.10
N LEU A 179 7.88 15.04 3.74
CA LEU A 179 7.09 16.26 3.90
C LEU A 179 6.74 16.90 2.55
N GLU A 180 7.69 16.93 1.60
CA GLU A 180 7.43 17.47 0.25
C GLU A 180 6.43 16.59 -0.52
N VAL A 181 6.57 15.27 -0.43
CA VAL A 181 5.62 14.32 -1.01
C VAL A 181 4.23 14.52 -0.41
N LEU A 182 4.11 14.63 0.91
CA LEU A 182 2.85 14.87 1.63
C LEU A 182 2.20 16.19 1.18
N LYS A 183 2.96 17.28 1.09
CA LYS A 183 2.45 18.57 0.57
C LYS A 183 1.91 18.45 -0.85
N SER A 184 2.60 17.70 -1.72
CA SER A 184 2.14 17.46 -3.10
C SER A 184 0.84 16.64 -3.14
N GLN A 185 0.71 15.64 -2.28
CA GLN A 185 -0.50 14.80 -2.18
C GLN A 185 -1.70 15.61 -1.65
N ILE A 186 -1.51 16.38 -0.59
CA ILE A 186 -2.55 17.28 -0.04
C ILE A 186 -2.98 18.31 -1.09
N GLY A 187 -2.04 18.90 -1.83
CA GLY A 187 -2.33 19.85 -2.91
C GLY A 187 -3.17 19.24 -4.03
N ARG A 188 -2.88 18.00 -4.43
CA ARG A 188 -3.68 17.27 -5.44
C ARG A 188 -5.08 16.92 -4.93
N ALA A 189 -5.22 16.51 -3.69
CA ALA A 189 -6.51 16.22 -3.08
C ALA A 189 -7.40 17.49 -3.00
N SER A 190 -6.83 18.63 -2.63
CA SER A 190 -7.55 19.93 -2.61
C SER A 190 -7.94 20.43 -3.99
N CYS A 191 -7.19 20.12 -5.05
CA CYS A 191 -7.56 20.51 -6.42
C CYS A 191 -8.70 19.66 -6.98
N ARG A 192 -8.86 18.41 -6.56
CA ARG A 192 -9.96 17.54 -7.04
C ARG A 192 -11.34 17.94 -6.51
N GLU A 193 -11.41 18.63 -5.38
CA GLU A 193 -12.70 19.09 -4.79
C GLU A 193 -13.19 20.44 -5.34
N ARG A 194 -12.46 21.07 -6.27
CA ARG A 194 -12.82 22.38 -6.86
C ARG A 194 -13.30 22.29 -8.31
N VAL A 195 -13.79 21.15 -8.76
CA VAL A 195 -14.44 21.01 -10.08
C VAL A 195 -15.92 20.77 -9.91
#